data_c439fa10f2a26791863e7c38ce5c4902
#
_entry.id   c439fa10f2a26791863e7c38ce5c4902
#
_cell.length_a   1.000
_cell.length_b   1.000
_cell.length_c   1.000
_cell.angle_alpha   90.00
_cell.angle_beta   90.00
_cell.angle_gamma   90.00
#
_symmetry.space_group_name_H-M   'P 1'
#
loop_
_entity.id
_entity.type
_entity.pdbx_description
1 polymer ?
#
loop_
_entity_poly.entity_id
_entity_poly.type
_entity_poly.pdbx_seq_one_letter_code
_entity_poly.pdbx_strand_id
1 'polypeptide(L)'
;CPAAQVAPAKTAEQNFDAFLSQNGKNQPAWIYDGLEPVVCNLDEPGVTRYVRVTISLEMRPEMDRTKGEPYLEERKLILRDWLTTYFAGLSLEDVRGSRNLEKIKRQIQEQFNEMLFPNSRPYIQRVLFREFAVQ
;
A
#
# COMPACT_ATOMS: atom_id res chain seq x y z
N CYS A 1 -10.27 23.12 -32.68
CA CYS A 1 -9.94 22.93 -32.20
C CYS A 1 -9.59 22.74 -31.80
N PRO A 2 -9.54 22.80 -32.03
CA PRO A 2 -9.02 22.40 -31.45
C PRO A 2 -8.44 22.39 -30.62
N ALA A 3 -8.27 22.67 -30.72
CA ALA A 3 -7.58 22.68 -30.00
C ALA A 3 -7.56 22.28 -29.04
N ALA A 4 -7.85 22.15 -28.99
CA ALA A 4 -7.80 21.83 -28.09
C ALA A 4 -7.21 21.38 -27.55
N GLN A 5 -7.04 21.44 -27.91
CA GLN A 5 -6.47 21.05 -27.39
C GLN A 5 -5.81 21.33 -26.78
N VAL A 6 -5.82 21.75 -27.22
CA VAL A 6 -5.04 21.96 -26.58
C VAL A 6 -4.96 21.84 -25.23
N ALA A 7 -5.68 21.43 -24.80
CA ALA A 7 -5.69 21.01 -23.49
C ALA A 7 -4.41 20.54 -22.93
N PRO A 8 -3.66 19.87 -23.69
CA PRO A 8 -2.38 19.43 -23.15
C PRO A 8 -1.47 20.56 -22.79
N ALA A 9 -1.79 21.73 -23.25
CA ALA A 9 -0.96 22.86 -22.93
C ALA A 9 -1.03 23.28 -21.46
N LYS A 10 -1.92 22.68 -20.69
CA LYS A 10 -1.99 23.03 -19.29
C LYS A 10 -0.70 22.66 -18.59
N THR A 11 -0.22 23.58 -17.79
CA THR A 11 0.96 23.32 -16.98
C THR A 11 0.63 22.40 -15.84
N ALA A 12 1.67 21.83 -15.25
CA ALA A 12 1.48 21.00 -14.08
C ALA A 12 0.84 21.77 -12.93
N GLU A 13 1.18 23.06 -12.80
CA GLU A 13 0.59 23.91 -11.78
C GLU A 13 -0.89 24.06 -11.96
N GLN A 14 -1.33 24.30 -13.20
CA GLN A 14 -2.73 24.47 -13.48
C GLN A 14 -3.51 23.19 -13.20
N ASN A 15 -2.94 22.05 -13.54
CA ASN A 15 -3.57 20.77 -13.27
C ASN A 15 -3.68 20.51 -11.78
N PHE A 16 -2.65 20.87 -11.03
CA PHE A 16 -2.65 20.68 -9.60
C PHE A 16 -3.67 21.58 -8.92
N ASP A 17 -3.77 22.82 -9.36
CA ASP A 17 -4.74 23.75 -8.82
C ASP A 17 -6.17 23.28 -9.08
N ALA A 18 -6.43 22.81 -10.28
CA ALA A 18 -7.74 22.28 -10.63
C ALA A 18 -8.08 21.09 -9.75
N PHE A 19 -7.10 20.23 -9.52
CA PHE A 19 -7.29 19.06 -8.67
C PHE A 19 -7.65 19.48 -7.25
N LEU A 20 -6.94 20.44 -6.69
CA LEU A 20 -7.18 20.88 -5.32
C LEU A 20 -8.55 21.52 -5.16
N SER A 21 -9.04 22.17 -6.20
CA SER A 21 -10.30 22.89 -6.11
C SER A 21 -11.51 22.03 -6.43
N GLN A 22 -11.29 20.82 -6.93
CA GLN A 22 -12.40 19.96 -7.31
C GLN A 22 -13.01 19.26 -6.11
N ASN A 23 -14.31 19.05 -6.23
CA ASN A 23 -15.05 18.31 -5.24
C ASN A 23 -15.63 17.09 -5.87
N GLY A 24 -15.24 15.94 -5.39
CA GLY A 24 -15.98 14.74 -5.65
C GLY A 24 -15.63 13.96 -6.88
N LYS A 25 -15.69 14.52 -8.04
CA LYS A 25 -15.59 13.72 -9.25
C LYS A 25 -14.24 13.06 -9.43
N ASN A 26 -13.18 13.82 -9.23
CA ASN A 26 -11.82 13.29 -9.32
C ASN A 26 -11.29 13.18 -7.93
N GLN A 27 -11.53 12.03 -7.34
CA GLN A 27 -11.04 11.82 -5.99
C GLN A 27 -9.56 11.53 -6.01
N PRO A 28 -8.84 11.99 -4.98
CA PRO A 28 -7.43 11.65 -4.86
C PRO A 28 -7.25 10.20 -4.45
N ALA A 29 -6.03 9.73 -4.58
CA ALA A 29 -5.65 8.50 -3.93
C ALA A 29 -5.97 8.62 -2.43
N TRP A 30 -6.30 7.51 -1.81
CA TRP A 30 -6.69 7.53 -0.41
C TRP A 30 -5.96 6.41 0.32
N ILE A 31 -5.91 6.55 1.64
CA ILE A 31 -5.14 5.64 2.49
C ILE A 31 -6.09 4.74 3.24
N TYR A 32 -5.83 3.44 3.17
CA TYR A 32 -6.48 2.48 4.04
C TYR A 32 -5.49 2.14 5.16
N ASP A 33 -5.86 2.44 6.39
CA ASP A 33 -5.00 2.19 7.53
C ASP A 33 -5.67 1.36 8.60
N GLY A 34 -6.61 0.51 8.19
CA GLY A 34 -7.32 -0.36 9.12
C GLY A 34 -6.57 -1.60 9.53
N LEU A 35 -5.37 -1.83 9.01
CA LEU A 35 -4.59 -2.99 9.37
C LEU A 35 -3.88 -2.75 10.70
N GLU A 36 -4.05 -3.68 11.63
CA GLU A 36 -3.42 -3.60 12.92
C GLU A 36 -1.97 -4.04 12.85
N PRO A 37 -1.16 -3.66 13.84
CA PRO A 37 0.25 -4.05 13.84
C PRO A 37 0.42 -5.56 13.77
N VAL A 38 1.43 -5.99 13.03
CA VAL A 38 1.82 -7.39 12.94
C VAL A 38 3.09 -7.55 13.76
N VAL A 39 3.08 -8.51 14.68
CA VAL A 39 4.24 -8.82 15.50
C VAL A 39 4.52 -10.28 15.31
N CYS A 40 5.72 -10.60 14.86
CA CYS A 40 6.08 -12.01 14.69
C CYS A 40 7.58 -12.19 14.82
N ASN A 41 7.98 -13.42 15.09
CA ASN A 41 9.39 -13.79 15.14
C ASN A 41 9.93 -13.90 13.73
N LEU A 42 11.14 -13.38 13.53
CA LEU A 42 11.87 -13.62 12.30
C LEU A 42 12.46 -15.02 12.30
N ASP A 43 12.74 -15.52 11.10
CA ASP A 43 13.41 -16.79 10.92
C ASP A 43 14.91 -16.54 11.05
N GLU A 44 15.40 -16.55 12.28
CA GLU A 44 16.80 -16.25 12.56
C GLU A 44 17.32 -17.28 13.54
N PRO A 45 18.23 -18.15 13.10
CA PRO A 45 18.78 -19.18 13.99
C PRO A 45 19.58 -18.60 15.12
N GLY A 46 19.45 -19.18 16.30
CA GLY A 46 20.30 -18.86 17.42
C GLY A 46 19.90 -17.66 18.24
N VAL A 47 18.97 -16.84 17.76
CA VAL A 47 18.50 -15.68 18.52
C VAL A 47 17.02 -15.52 18.28
N THR A 48 16.35 -14.91 19.26
CA THR A 48 14.93 -14.60 19.12
C THR A 48 14.83 -13.14 18.74
N ARG A 49 14.32 -12.88 17.55
CA ARG A 49 14.14 -11.54 17.05
C ARG A 49 12.72 -11.35 16.57
N TYR A 50 12.12 -10.27 16.97
CA TYR A 50 10.77 -9.91 16.56
C TYR A 50 10.80 -8.77 15.57
N VAL A 51 9.80 -8.75 14.72
CA VAL A 51 9.52 -7.57 13.93
C VAL A 51 8.13 -7.09 14.30
N ARG A 52 7.99 -5.78 14.45
CA ARG A 52 6.70 -5.14 14.65
C ARG A 52 6.47 -4.20 13.47
N VAL A 53 5.43 -4.47 12.70
CA VAL A 53 5.20 -3.76 11.45
C VAL A 53 3.76 -3.28 11.41
N THR A 54 3.57 -2.02 11.08
CA THR A 54 2.26 -1.48 10.79
C THR A 54 2.31 -0.85 9.41
N ILE A 55 1.43 -1.31 8.52
CA ILE A 55 1.41 -0.78 7.17
C ILE A 55 0.11 -0.08 6.88
N SER A 56 0.17 0.82 5.92
CA SER A 56 -1.00 1.44 5.33
C SER A 56 -0.94 1.20 3.84
N LEU A 57 -2.10 1.15 3.22
CA LEU A 57 -2.20 0.92 1.78
C LEU A 57 -2.69 2.18 1.12
N GLU A 58 -1.93 2.65 0.13
CA GLU A 58 -2.38 3.80 -0.66
C GLU A 58 -3.13 3.26 -1.86
N MET A 59 -4.41 3.62 -1.93
CA MET A 59 -5.30 3.09 -2.96
C MET A 59 -5.40 4.09 -4.10
N ARG A 60 -5.52 3.55 -5.30
CA ARG A 60 -5.68 4.39 -6.48
C ARG A 60 -6.99 5.16 -6.42
N PRO A 61 -7.01 6.36 -6.99
CA PRO A 61 -8.24 7.15 -6.97
C PRO A 61 -9.40 6.54 -7.75
N GLU A 62 -9.10 5.60 -8.65
CA GLU A 62 -10.16 4.93 -9.40
C GLU A 62 -11.01 4.03 -8.51
N MET A 63 -10.50 3.65 -7.34
CA MET A 63 -11.31 2.88 -6.40
C MET A 63 -12.02 3.86 -5.47
N ASP A 64 -13.35 3.84 -5.53
CA ASP A 64 -14.15 4.70 -4.66
C ASP A 64 -13.97 4.26 -3.21
N ARG A 65 -13.62 5.21 -2.35
CA ARG A 65 -13.33 4.90 -0.95
C ARG A 65 -14.54 4.32 -0.23
N THR A 66 -15.73 4.82 -0.55
CA THR A 66 -16.92 4.37 0.17
C THR A 66 -17.22 2.90 -0.11
N LYS A 67 -16.78 2.38 -1.25
CA LYS A 67 -16.93 0.97 -1.57
C LYS A 67 -15.69 0.17 -1.23
N GLY A 68 -14.54 0.78 -1.41
CA GLY A 68 -13.28 0.09 -1.22
C GLY A 68 -12.94 -0.18 0.24
N GLU A 69 -13.25 0.78 1.11
CA GLU A 69 -12.92 0.62 2.52
C GLU A 69 -13.62 -0.57 3.16
N PRO A 70 -14.94 -0.74 2.97
CA PRO A 70 -15.59 -1.95 3.50
C PRO A 70 -15.08 -3.24 2.86
N TYR A 71 -14.74 -3.18 1.58
CA TYR A 71 -14.18 -4.35 0.89
C TYR A 71 -12.89 -4.80 1.56
N LEU A 72 -12.01 -3.85 1.88
CA LEU A 72 -10.75 -4.15 2.55
C LEU A 72 -10.98 -4.59 3.99
N GLU A 73 -11.92 -3.95 4.68
CA GLU A 73 -12.21 -4.32 6.06
C GLU A 73 -12.65 -5.76 6.18
N GLU A 74 -13.46 -6.23 5.25
CA GLU A 74 -13.91 -7.61 5.27
C GLU A 74 -12.79 -8.61 5.05
N ARG A 75 -11.70 -8.18 4.46
CA ARG A 75 -10.59 -9.06 4.08
C ARG A 75 -9.33 -8.82 4.89
N LYS A 76 -9.40 -7.94 5.88
CA LYS A 76 -8.18 -7.55 6.58
C LYS A 76 -7.55 -8.70 7.36
N LEU A 77 -8.35 -9.67 7.81
CA LEU A 77 -7.78 -10.80 8.53
C LEU A 77 -6.90 -11.65 7.62
N ILE A 78 -7.36 -11.85 6.38
CA ILE A 78 -6.57 -12.60 5.41
C ILE A 78 -5.27 -11.87 5.10
N LEU A 79 -5.35 -10.56 4.98
CA LEU A 79 -4.16 -9.76 4.71
C LEU A 79 -3.18 -9.82 5.86
N ARG A 80 -3.68 -9.72 7.09
CA ARG A 80 -2.82 -9.82 8.27
C ARG A 80 -2.18 -11.18 8.39
N ASP A 81 -2.95 -12.22 8.12
CA ASP A 81 -2.42 -13.58 8.15
C ASP A 81 -1.27 -13.73 7.15
N TRP A 82 -1.48 -13.24 5.94
CA TRP A 82 -0.42 -13.33 4.93
C TRP A 82 0.82 -12.57 5.38
N LEU A 83 0.63 -11.37 5.93
CA LEU A 83 1.77 -10.58 6.41
C LEU A 83 2.54 -11.31 7.49
N THR A 84 1.82 -11.91 8.45
CA THR A 84 2.46 -12.63 9.53
C THR A 84 3.33 -13.77 8.99
N THR A 85 2.76 -14.55 8.09
CA THR A 85 3.48 -15.66 7.48
C THR A 85 4.68 -15.17 6.68
N TYR A 86 4.48 -14.10 5.93
CA TYR A 86 5.55 -13.55 5.12
C TYR A 86 6.73 -13.09 5.98
N PHE A 87 6.45 -12.30 7.02
CA PHE A 87 7.53 -11.82 7.88
C PHE A 87 8.18 -12.94 8.67
N ALA A 88 7.42 -13.96 9.03
CA ALA A 88 7.98 -15.09 9.76
C ALA A 88 9.01 -15.87 8.93
N GLY A 89 8.98 -15.71 7.62
CA GLY A 89 9.96 -16.36 6.74
C GLY A 89 11.18 -15.51 6.44
N LEU A 90 11.23 -14.28 6.94
CA LEU A 90 12.35 -13.39 6.65
C LEU A 90 13.41 -13.48 7.73
N SER A 91 14.67 -13.38 7.31
CA SER A 91 15.79 -13.36 8.23
C SER A 91 16.05 -11.93 8.69
N LEU A 92 16.94 -11.78 9.68
CA LEU A 92 17.36 -10.46 10.13
C LEU A 92 17.97 -9.66 8.98
N GLU A 93 18.75 -10.33 8.14
CA GLU A 93 19.38 -9.65 7.00
C GLU A 93 18.33 -9.14 6.02
N ASP A 94 17.25 -9.88 5.84
CA ASP A 94 16.20 -9.51 4.88
C ASP A 94 15.49 -8.23 5.26
N VAL A 95 15.49 -7.87 6.55
CA VAL A 95 14.77 -6.67 7.00
C VAL A 95 15.71 -5.52 7.30
N ARG A 96 16.94 -5.60 6.79
CA ARG A 96 17.97 -4.61 7.08
C ARG A 96 18.19 -3.71 5.87
N GLY A 97 18.17 -2.41 6.12
CA GLY A 97 18.51 -1.43 5.10
C GLY A 97 17.33 -1.03 4.23
N SER A 98 17.43 0.19 3.68
CA SER A 98 16.33 0.77 2.94
C SER A 98 16.01 0.00 1.65
N ARG A 99 17.04 -0.53 1.00
CA ARG A 99 16.81 -1.28 -0.23
C ARG A 99 15.96 -2.52 0.02
N ASN A 100 16.26 -3.23 1.10
CA ASN A 100 15.48 -4.42 1.45
C ASN A 100 14.08 -4.06 1.87
N LEU A 101 13.89 -2.97 2.58
CA LEU A 101 12.56 -2.55 2.97
C LEU A 101 11.72 -2.15 1.75
N GLU A 102 12.33 -1.50 0.76
CA GLU A 102 11.61 -1.19 -0.46
C GLU A 102 11.20 -2.46 -1.21
N LYS A 103 12.09 -3.44 -1.22
CA LYS A 103 11.77 -4.73 -1.84
C LYS A 103 10.60 -5.40 -1.14
N ILE A 104 10.59 -5.36 0.19
CA ILE A 104 9.51 -5.94 0.97
C ILE A 104 8.19 -5.24 0.63
N LYS A 105 8.20 -3.93 0.55
CA LYS A 105 6.98 -3.18 0.22
C LYS A 105 6.45 -3.57 -1.15
N ARG A 106 7.33 -3.75 -2.13
CA ARG A 106 6.90 -4.14 -3.47
C ARG A 106 6.28 -5.54 -3.45
N GLN A 107 6.87 -6.46 -2.71
CA GLN A 107 6.33 -7.81 -2.65
C GLN A 107 4.98 -7.85 -1.98
N ILE A 108 4.80 -7.07 -0.91
CA ILE A 108 3.50 -6.97 -0.26
C ILE A 108 2.47 -6.41 -1.23
N GLN A 109 2.85 -5.35 -1.93
CA GLN A 109 1.95 -4.71 -2.88
C GLN A 109 1.49 -5.66 -3.97
N GLU A 110 2.43 -6.40 -4.54
CA GLU A 110 2.11 -7.35 -5.61
C GLU A 110 1.19 -8.45 -5.12
N GLN A 111 1.50 -9.01 -3.96
CA GLN A 111 0.70 -10.10 -3.42
C GLN A 111 -0.69 -9.65 -3.02
N PHE A 112 -0.77 -8.48 -2.39
CA PHE A 112 -2.07 -7.98 -1.98
C PHE A 112 -2.94 -7.66 -3.19
N ASN A 113 -2.36 -7.08 -4.23
CA ASN A 113 -3.12 -6.83 -5.46
C ASN A 113 -3.60 -8.13 -6.09
N GLU A 114 -2.78 -9.16 -6.05
CA GLU A 114 -3.16 -10.46 -6.59
C GLU A 114 -4.28 -11.08 -5.78
N MET A 115 -4.18 -11.02 -4.46
CA MET A 115 -5.17 -11.64 -3.58
C MET A 115 -6.51 -10.91 -3.60
N LEU A 116 -6.47 -9.59 -3.65
CA LEU A 116 -7.68 -8.78 -3.53
C LEU A 116 -8.35 -8.50 -4.86
N PHE A 117 -7.56 -8.37 -5.91
CA PHE A 117 -8.09 -7.90 -7.20
C PHE A 117 -7.58 -8.78 -8.34
N PRO A 118 -7.82 -10.10 -8.26
CA PRO A 118 -7.34 -10.98 -9.33
C PRO A 118 -8.02 -10.62 -10.64
N ASN A 119 -7.22 -10.60 -11.71
CA ASN A 119 -7.72 -10.27 -13.05
C ASN A 119 -8.28 -8.86 -13.15
N SER A 120 -7.89 -7.99 -12.25
CA SER A 120 -8.34 -6.62 -12.24
C SER A 120 -7.16 -5.69 -12.17
N ARG A 121 -7.46 -4.40 -12.19
CA ARG A 121 -6.46 -3.36 -12.04
C ARG A 121 -5.81 -3.47 -10.65
N PRO A 122 -4.51 -3.23 -10.55
CA PRO A 122 -3.86 -3.23 -9.23
C PRO A 122 -4.20 -1.95 -8.48
N TYR A 123 -5.23 -2.01 -7.66
CA TYR A 123 -5.73 -0.82 -6.99
C TYR A 123 -4.85 -0.34 -5.84
N ILE A 124 -3.97 -1.19 -5.31
CA ILE A 124 -3.00 -0.73 -4.32
C ILE A 124 -1.80 -0.19 -5.09
N GLN A 125 -1.61 1.13 -5.01
CA GLN A 125 -0.52 1.74 -5.76
C GLN A 125 0.73 1.91 -4.93
N ARG A 126 0.63 1.78 -3.60
CA ARG A 126 1.81 1.91 -2.75
C ARG A 126 1.52 1.33 -1.38
N VAL A 127 2.53 0.69 -0.81
CA VAL A 127 2.51 0.22 0.57
C VAL A 127 3.39 1.14 1.39
N LEU A 128 2.88 1.60 2.51
CA LEU A 128 3.59 2.52 3.38
C LEU A 128 3.80 1.87 4.74
N PHE A 129 4.99 2.01 5.30
CA PHE A 129 5.24 1.57 6.67
C PHE A 129 4.93 2.72 7.61
N ARG A 130 3.96 2.51 8.49
CA ARG A 130 3.73 3.46 9.57
C ARG A 130 4.68 3.19 10.72
N GLU A 131 5.08 1.94 10.85
CA GLU A 131 6.02 1.53 11.88
C GLU A 131 6.76 0.29 11.38
N PHE A 132 8.05 0.25 11.61
CA PHE A 132 8.85 -0.93 11.30
C PHE A 132 9.97 -1.00 12.34
N ALA A 133 9.85 -1.95 13.26
CA ALA A 133 10.81 -2.09 14.35
C ALA A 133 11.25 -3.53 14.44
N VAL A 134 12.55 -3.73 14.69
CA VAL A 134 13.14 -5.04 14.91
C VAL A 134 13.67 -5.04 16.33
N GLN A 135 13.28 -6.03 17.11
CA GLN A 135 13.69 -6.13 18.51
C GLN A 135 14.34 -7.45 18.81
#